data_a06acfaa2c7d636d7eb43b2eaaeff92d
#
_entry.id   a06acfaa2c7d636d7eb43b2eaaeff92d
#
_cell.length_a   1.000
_cell.length_b   1.000
_cell.length_c   1.000
_cell.angle_alpha   90.00
_cell.angle_beta   90.00
_cell.angle_gamma   90.00
#
_symmetry.space_group_name_H-M   'P 1'
#
loop_
_entity.id
_entity.type
_entity.pdbx_description
1 polymer ?
#
loop_
_entity_poly.entity_id
_entity_poly.type
_entity_poly.pdbx_seq_one_letter_code
_entity_poly.pdbx_strand_id
1 'polypeptide(L)'
;MASPTQGTRLGGSASHQKLILANLATSLFEKGKITTTEAKARKLRPFAERLITFAKRGDLSSRRRVLGIIRDKSVVHSLFTEIGPSFAKREGGYTRITKLGTRKGDNASMAVIELVEALAQKVVAEAEGATKRAVKEEAAAPAKKAAKKTAAKKETKDA
;
A
#
# COMPACT_ATOMS: atom_id res chain seq x y z
N MET A 1 -11.52 -16.29 -33.34
CA MET A 1 -12.64 -16.03 -32.41
C MET A 1 -12.17 -15.14 -31.27
N ALA A 2 -12.91 -14.09 -30.93
CA ALA A 2 -12.58 -13.26 -29.77
C ALA A 2 -12.78 -14.07 -28.48
N SER A 3 -11.76 -14.13 -27.62
CA SER A 3 -11.87 -14.84 -26.34
C SER A 3 -12.90 -14.13 -25.44
N PRO A 4 -13.93 -14.82 -24.93
CA PRO A 4 -14.98 -14.21 -24.10
C PRO A 4 -14.44 -13.63 -22.78
N THR A 5 -13.23 -14.02 -22.37
CA THR A 5 -12.59 -13.57 -21.14
C THR A 5 -11.93 -12.20 -21.23
N GLN A 6 -11.75 -11.65 -22.45
CA GLN A 6 -11.03 -10.37 -22.61
C GLN A 6 -11.88 -9.14 -22.28
N GLY A 7 -13.21 -9.20 -22.41
CA GLY A 7 -14.11 -8.09 -22.11
C GLY A 7 -13.73 -6.78 -22.82
N THR A 8 -14.38 -5.68 -22.46
CA THR A 8 -14.06 -4.34 -22.99
C THR A 8 -12.67 -3.89 -22.59
N ARG A 9 -11.90 -3.28 -23.51
CA ARG A 9 -10.56 -2.76 -23.25
C ARG A 9 -10.59 -1.54 -22.32
N LEU A 10 -9.51 -1.36 -21.55
CA LEU A 10 -9.24 -0.13 -20.82
C LEU A 10 -8.39 0.80 -21.72
N GLY A 11 -9.02 1.77 -22.35
CA GLY A 11 -8.35 2.66 -23.30
C GLY A 11 -8.31 2.12 -24.73
N GLY A 12 -7.71 2.89 -25.66
CA GLY A 12 -7.83 2.66 -27.10
C GLY A 12 -7.04 1.46 -27.62
N SER A 13 -5.77 1.28 -27.24
CA SER A 13 -4.89 0.22 -27.74
C SER A 13 -4.53 -0.84 -26.70
N ALA A 14 -4.12 -2.02 -27.17
CA ALA A 14 -3.67 -3.10 -26.29
C ALA A 14 -2.40 -2.75 -25.51
N SER A 15 -1.47 -2.01 -26.12
CA SER A 15 -0.25 -1.52 -25.47
C SER A 15 -0.57 -0.49 -24.38
N HIS A 16 -1.50 0.43 -24.65
CA HIS A 16 -1.94 1.40 -23.65
C HIS A 16 -2.61 0.73 -22.46
N GLN A 17 -3.46 -0.29 -22.69
CA GLN A 17 -4.04 -1.08 -21.59
C GLN A 17 -2.96 -1.74 -20.71
N LYS A 18 -1.91 -2.32 -21.31
CA LYS A 18 -0.79 -2.90 -20.56
C LYS A 18 -0.09 -1.85 -19.68
N LEU A 19 0.15 -0.66 -20.21
CA LEU A 19 0.76 0.44 -19.46
C LEU A 19 -0.13 0.93 -18.31
N ILE A 20 -1.44 1.09 -18.53
CA ILE A 20 -2.38 1.45 -17.46
C ILE A 20 -2.32 0.43 -16.32
N LEU A 21 -2.38 -0.86 -16.62
CA LEU A 21 -2.34 -1.91 -15.61
C LEU A 21 -0.99 -1.99 -14.90
N ALA A 22 0.12 -1.79 -15.62
CA ALA A 22 1.46 -1.73 -15.03
C ALA A 22 1.59 -0.58 -14.04
N ASN A 23 1.18 0.64 -14.43
CA ASN A 23 1.24 1.83 -13.57
C ASN A 23 0.32 1.69 -12.33
N LEU A 24 -0.90 1.15 -12.51
CA LEU A 24 -1.79 0.88 -11.38
C LEU A 24 -1.22 -0.18 -10.43
N ALA A 25 -0.56 -1.22 -10.95
CA ALA A 25 0.09 -2.23 -10.12
C ALA A 25 1.30 -1.64 -9.36
N THR A 26 2.12 -0.81 -10.01
CA THR A 26 3.22 -0.09 -9.36
C THR A 26 2.70 0.74 -8.18
N SER A 27 1.68 1.58 -8.42
CA SER A 27 1.07 2.39 -7.37
C SER A 27 0.42 1.55 -6.25
N LEU A 28 -0.16 0.39 -6.58
CA LEU A 28 -0.74 -0.52 -5.59
C LEU A 28 0.34 -1.11 -4.67
N PHE A 29 1.47 -1.56 -5.23
CA PHE A 29 2.55 -2.14 -4.45
C PHE A 29 3.32 -1.11 -3.63
N GLU A 30 3.44 0.12 -4.13
CA GLU A 30 4.07 1.24 -3.43
C GLU A 30 3.23 1.71 -2.22
N LYS A 31 1.92 1.88 -2.43
CA LYS A 31 1.01 2.50 -1.44
C LYS A 31 0.22 1.49 -0.61
N GLY A 32 0.18 0.23 -1.02
CA GLY A 32 -0.63 -0.82 -0.41
C GLY A 32 -2.12 -0.74 -0.72
N LYS A 33 -2.65 0.44 -1.05
CA LYS A 33 -4.05 0.68 -1.46
C LYS A 33 -4.14 1.83 -2.46
N ILE A 34 -5.06 1.72 -3.42
CA ILE A 34 -5.34 2.78 -4.39
C ILE A 34 -6.84 2.89 -4.65
N THR A 35 -7.30 4.12 -4.92
CA THR A 35 -8.67 4.41 -5.34
C THR A 35 -8.69 4.56 -6.85
N THR A 36 -9.58 3.82 -7.53
CA THR A 36 -9.73 3.86 -8.98
C THR A 36 -11.16 3.52 -9.39
N THR A 37 -11.46 3.51 -10.70
CA THR A 37 -12.78 3.06 -11.15
C THR A 37 -12.93 1.55 -10.99
N GLU A 38 -14.16 1.10 -10.71
CA GLU A 38 -14.45 -0.33 -10.50
C GLU A 38 -13.99 -1.21 -11.67
N ALA A 39 -14.17 -0.75 -12.91
CA ALA A 39 -13.73 -1.46 -14.11
C ALA A 39 -12.20 -1.66 -14.15
N LYS A 40 -11.42 -0.64 -13.76
CA LYS A 40 -9.97 -0.73 -13.66
C LYS A 40 -9.55 -1.66 -12.52
N ALA A 41 -10.18 -1.55 -11.34
CA ALA A 41 -9.91 -2.41 -10.19
C ALA A 41 -10.17 -3.89 -10.50
N ARG A 42 -11.29 -4.21 -11.16
CA ARG A 42 -11.61 -5.59 -11.57
C ARG A 42 -10.58 -6.19 -12.52
N LYS A 43 -10.06 -5.40 -13.47
CA LYS A 43 -9.01 -5.87 -14.40
C LYS A 43 -7.62 -5.90 -13.76
N LEU A 44 -7.35 -5.02 -12.81
CA LEU A 44 -6.10 -4.97 -12.08
C LEU A 44 -5.95 -6.18 -11.16
N ARG A 45 -7.02 -6.66 -10.51
CA ARG A 45 -7.00 -7.76 -9.55
C ARG A 45 -6.25 -9.00 -10.07
N PRO A 46 -6.65 -9.66 -11.19
CA PRO A 46 -5.96 -10.87 -11.66
C PRO A 46 -4.52 -10.58 -12.11
N PHE A 47 -4.25 -9.36 -12.57
CA PHE A 47 -2.92 -8.93 -12.96
C PHE A 47 -1.99 -8.77 -11.75
N ALA A 48 -2.42 -8.08 -10.71
CA ALA A 48 -1.67 -7.89 -9.47
C ALA A 48 -1.46 -9.22 -8.72
N GLU A 49 -2.48 -10.07 -8.64
CA GLU A 49 -2.38 -11.39 -7.98
C GLU A 49 -1.34 -12.29 -8.67
N ARG A 50 -1.26 -12.25 -10.00
CA ARG A 50 -0.21 -12.98 -10.75
C ARG A 50 1.20 -12.46 -10.42
N LEU A 51 1.38 -11.14 -10.26
CA LEU A 51 2.66 -10.55 -9.88
C LEU A 51 3.07 -10.96 -8.45
N ILE A 52 2.13 -11.00 -7.52
CA ILE A 52 2.36 -11.49 -6.15
C ILE A 52 2.72 -12.98 -6.17
N THR A 53 2.07 -13.79 -7.00
CA THR A 53 2.43 -15.22 -7.16
C THR A 53 3.86 -15.39 -7.66
N PHE A 54 4.33 -14.55 -8.58
CA PHE A 54 5.73 -14.54 -9.00
C PHE A 54 6.68 -14.12 -7.87
N ALA A 55 6.29 -13.12 -7.08
CA ALA A 55 7.07 -12.68 -5.92
C ALA A 55 7.20 -13.77 -4.85
N LYS A 56 6.14 -14.53 -4.57
CA LYS A 56 6.16 -15.68 -3.66
C LYS A 56 7.14 -16.78 -4.09
N ARG A 57 7.26 -17.03 -5.39
CA ARG A 57 8.22 -18.04 -5.90
C ARG A 57 9.66 -17.63 -5.65
N GLY A 58 9.98 -16.33 -5.71
CA GLY A 58 11.31 -15.80 -5.45
C GLY A 58 12.37 -16.09 -6.54
N ASP A 59 12.05 -16.87 -7.57
CA ASP A 59 12.97 -17.30 -8.62
C ASP A 59 13.51 -16.12 -9.42
N LEU A 60 14.73 -16.25 -9.93
CA LEU A 60 15.34 -15.29 -10.86
C LEU A 60 14.48 -15.10 -12.13
N SER A 61 13.90 -16.18 -12.65
CA SER A 61 13.00 -16.15 -13.81
C SER A 61 11.73 -15.33 -13.51
N SER A 62 11.13 -15.50 -12.34
CA SER A 62 9.98 -14.73 -11.88
C SER A 62 10.32 -13.24 -11.72
N ARG A 63 11.48 -12.92 -11.12
CA ARG A 63 11.98 -11.55 -10.99
C ARG A 63 12.16 -10.87 -12.35
N ARG A 64 12.76 -11.54 -13.34
CA ARG A 64 12.92 -11.02 -14.70
C ARG A 64 11.58 -10.74 -15.38
N ARG A 65 10.57 -11.61 -15.19
CA ARG A 65 9.20 -11.39 -15.70
C ARG A 65 8.54 -10.17 -15.09
N VAL A 66 8.66 -9.98 -13.77
CA VAL A 66 8.10 -8.82 -13.07
C VAL A 66 8.79 -7.53 -13.51
N LEU A 67 10.13 -7.52 -13.64
CA LEU A 67 10.90 -6.38 -14.17
C LEU A 67 10.51 -5.99 -15.61
N GLY A 68 10.09 -6.95 -16.43
CA GLY A 68 9.55 -6.67 -17.77
C GLY A 68 8.19 -5.98 -17.76
N ILE A 69 7.49 -5.96 -16.62
CA ILE A 69 6.16 -5.37 -16.44
C ILE A 69 6.25 -4.07 -15.64
N ILE A 70 6.84 -4.13 -14.45
CA ILE A 70 7.04 -3.00 -13.54
C ILE A 70 8.42 -2.41 -13.82
N ARG A 71 8.44 -1.14 -14.26
CA ARG A 71 9.68 -0.44 -14.63
C ARG A 71 10.46 0.05 -13.41
N ASP A 72 9.77 0.32 -12.31
CA ASP A 72 10.37 0.80 -11.08
C ASP A 72 11.04 -0.33 -10.30
N LYS A 73 12.37 -0.25 -10.19
CA LYS A 73 13.20 -1.25 -9.52
C LYS A 73 12.99 -1.26 -8.01
N SER A 74 12.69 -0.12 -7.39
CA SER A 74 12.45 -0.01 -5.94
C SER A 74 11.17 -0.77 -5.57
N VAL A 75 10.10 -0.58 -6.33
CA VAL A 75 8.83 -1.28 -6.13
C VAL A 75 8.98 -2.78 -6.35
N VAL A 76 9.77 -3.20 -7.36
CA VAL A 76 10.08 -4.62 -7.55
C VAL A 76 10.86 -5.18 -6.37
N HIS A 77 11.81 -4.43 -5.82
CA HIS A 77 12.55 -4.86 -4.63
C HIS A 77 11.61 -5.08 -3.45
N SER A 78 10.78 -4.10 -3.07
CA SER A 78 9.79 -4.22 -1.99
C SER A 78 8.79 -5.35 -2.24
N LEU A 79 8.40 -5.58 -3.51
CA LEU A 79 7.51 -6.68 -3.86
C LEU A 79 8.10 -8.06 -3.52
N PHE A 80 9.41 -8.27 -3.72
CA PHE A 80 10.08 -9.54 -3.44
C PHE A 80 10.57 -9.68 -2.00
N THR A 81 10.91 -8.57 -1.32
CA THR A 81 11.46 -8.60 0.05
C THR A 81 10.39 -8.49 1.13
N GLU A 82 9.32 -7.75 0.88
CA GLU A 82 8.28 -7.46 1.88
C GLU A 82 6.95 -8.14 1.54
N ILE A 83 6.41 -7.85 0.34
CA ILE A 83 5.06 -8.28 -0.05
C ILE A 83 5.02 -9.79 -0.30
N GLY A 84 5.99 -10.34 -1.06
CA GLY A 84 6.05 -11.77 -1.35
C GLY A 84 6.05 -12.65 -0.10
N PRO A 85 6.98 -12.44 0.84
CA PRO A 85 7.02 -13.18 2.11
C PRO A 85 5.79 -12.99 3.00
N SER A 86 5.17 -11.80 3.04
CA SER A 86 3.95 -11.57 3.83
C SER A 86 2.79 -12.47 3.38
N PHE A 87 2.70 -12.74 2.08
CA PHE A 87 1.68 -13.63 1.51
C PHE A 87 2.09 -15.10 1.42
N ALA A 88 3.22 -15.52 1.99
CA ALA A 88 3.74 -16.89 1.86
C ALA A 88 2.72 -17.96 2.26
N LYS A 89 1.96 -17.72 3.34
CA LYS A 89 0.96 -18.65 3.90
C LYS A 89 -0.38 -18.64 3.17
N ARG A 90 -0.64 -17.67 2.28
CA ARG A 90 -1.93 -17.49 1.61
C ARG A 90 -1.87 -18.05 0.18
N GLU A 91 -2.79 -18.88 -0.22
CA GLU A 91 -2.78 -19.53 -1.55
C GLU A 91 -3.52 -18.77 -2.64
N GLY A 92 -4.07 -17.56 -2.34
CA GLY A 92 -4.77 -16.70 -3.30
C GLY A 92 -5.55 -15.59 -2.62
N GLY A 93 -6.26 -14.77 -3.41
CA GLY A 93 -7.04 -13.66 -2.87
C GLY A 93 -6.19 -12.63 -2.13
N TYR A 94 -5.08 -12.24 -2.73
CA TYR A 94 -4.13 -11.28 -2.14
C TYR A 94 -4.66 -9.86 -2.11
N THR A 95 -5.67 -9.57 -2.95
CA THR A 95 -6.24 -8.23 -3.08
C THR A 95 -7.71 -8.20 -2.70
N ARG A 96 -8.16 -7.10 -2.10
CA ARG A 96 -9.55 -6.82 -1.77
C ARG A 96 -10.02 -5.60 -2.55
N ILE A 97 -11.25 -5.65 -3.07
CA ILE A 97 -11.90 -4.52 -3.74
C ILE A 97 -13.10 -4.11 -2.91
N THR A 98 -13.12 -2.84 -2.47
CA THR A 98 -14.23 -2.23 -1.73
C THR A 98 -14.85 -1.13 -2.61
N LYS A 99 -16.16 -1.19 -2.85
CA LYS A 99 -16.89 -0.18 -3.62
C LYS A 99 -17.11 1.07 -2.79
N LEU A 100 -16.87 2.26 -3.39
CA LEU A 100 -17.01 3.55 -2.73
C LEU A 100 -18.29 4.29 -3.13
N GLY A 101 -18.94 3.90 -4.22
CA GLY A 101 -20.04 4.66 -4.82
C GLY A 101 -19.62 5.30 -6.15
N THR A 102 -20.31 6.36 -6.54
CA THR A 102 -20.09 7.04 -7.83
C THR A 102 -19.31 8.34 -7.68
N ARG A 103 -18.48 8.66 -8.67
CA ARG A 103 -17.70 9.90 -8.72
C ARG A 103 -18.60 11.08 -9.12
N LYS A 104 -18.44 12.21 -8.41
CA LYS A 104 -19.15 13.45 -8.71
C LYS A 104 -18.70 13.97 -10.08
N GLY A 105 -19.64 14.29 -10.94
CA GLY A 105 -19.43 14.81 -12.30
C GLY A 105 -19.80 13.80 -13.38
N ASP A 106 -19.07 12.68 -13.49
CA ASP A 106 -19.29 11.67 -14.55
C ASP A 106 -20.00 10.40 -14.08
N ASN A 107 -20.43 10.35 -12.83
CA ASN A 107 -21.12 9.22 -12.20
C ASN A 107 -20.40 7.86 -12.37
N ALA A 108 -19.08 7.86 -12.57
CA ALA A 108 -18.29 6.64 -12.70
C ALA A 108 -18.24 5.87 -11.36
N SER A 109 -18.52 4.57 -11.40
CA SER A 109 -18.40 3.70 -10.22
C SER A 109 -16.96 3.63 -9.72
N MET A 110 -16.71 4.04 -8.49
CA MET A 110 -15.39 4.05 -7.85
C MET A 110 -15.20 2.85 -6.91
N ALA A 111 -13.97 2.39 -6.81
CA ALA A 111 -13.59 1.33 -5.88
C ALA A 111 -12.18 1.56 -5.34
N VAL A 112 -11.93 1.10 -4.13
CA VAL A 112 -10.60 0.94 -3.55
C VAL A 112 -10.16 -0.50 -3.82
N ILE A 113 -8.95 -0.68 -4.32
CA ILE A 113 -8.26 -1.97 -4.32
C ILE A 113 -7.09 -1.88 -3.35
N GLU A 114 -6.95 -2.89 -2.49
CA GLU A 114 -5.96 -2.94 -1.41
C GLU A 114 -5.34 -4.33 -1.28
N LEU A 115 -4.14 -4.40 -0.73
CA LEU A 115 -3.46 -5.64 -0.37
C LEU A 115 -3.95 -6.08 1.00
N VAL A 116 -4.42 -7.33 1.12
CA VAL A 116 -5.08 -7.83 2.34
C VAL A 116 -4.13 -7.88 3.55
N GLU A 117 -2.86 -8.26 3.37
CA GLU A 117 -1.91 -8.42 4.47
C GLU A 117 -0.99 -7.22 4.71
N ALA A 118 -0.69 -6.44 3.68
CA ALA A 118 0.13 -5.22 3.84
C ALA A 118 -0.54 -4.17 4.75
N LEU A 119 -1.86 -4.16 4.85
CA LEU A 119 -2.60 -3.30 5.77
C LEU A 119 -2.44 -3.71 7.23
N ALA A 120 -2.43 -5.01 7.53
CA ALA A 120 -2.26 -5.49 8.90
C ALA A 120 -0.89 -5.10 9.47
N GLN A 121 0.17 -5.22 8.69
CA GLN A 121 1.53 -4.86 9.12
C GLN A 121 1.72 -3.34 9.29
N LYS A 122 1.15 -2.52 8.38
CA LYS A 122 1.21 -1.04 8.51
C LYS A 122 0.40 -0.54 9.71
N VAL A 123 -0.80 -1.09 9.94
CA VAL A 123 -1.63 -0.72 11.09
C VAL A 123 -0.96 -1.09 12.41
N VAL A 124 -0.33 -2.27 12.49
CA VAL A 124 0.42 -2.68 13.69
C VAL A 124 1.66 -1.80 13.90
N ALA A 125 2.43 -1.52 12.85
CA ALA A 125 3.61 -0.66 12.93
C ALA A 125 3.25 0.80 13.28
N GLU A 126 2.12 1.30 12.78
CA GLU A 126 1.61 2.64 13.07
C GLU A 126 1.05 2.72 14.50
N ALA A 127 0.37 1.67 14.98
CA ALA A 127 -0.10 1.54 16.36
C ALA A 127 1.07 1.42 17.35
N GLU A 128 2.10 0.62 17.06
CA GLU A 128 3.31 0.52 17.87
C GLU A 128 4.13 1.83 17.87
N GLY A 129 4.18 2.53 16.74
CA GLY A 129 4.81 3.85 16.63
C GLY A 129 4.08 4.91 17.45
N ALA A 130 2.76 4.90 17.47
CA ALA A 130 1.92 5.80 18.25
C ALA A 130 2.06 5.54 19.76
N THR A 131 2.04 4.28 20.19
CA THR A 131 2.25 3.91 21.60
C THR A 131 3.64 4.26 22.09
N LYS A 132 4.69 4.04 21.29
CA LYS A 132 6.07 4.46 21.64
C LYS A 132 6.22 5.97 21.75
N ARG A 133 5.50 6.75 20.91
CA ARG A 133 5.47 8.23 21.01
C ARG A 133 4.74 8.69 22.25
N ALA A 134 3.57 8.12 22.57
CA ALA A 134 2.79 8.44 23.77
C ALA A 134 3.58 8.14 25.06
N VAL A 135 4.21 6.98 25.15
CA VAL A 135 5.04 6.60 26.31
C VAL A 135 6.27 7.52 26.47
N LYS A 136 6.88 7.94 25.33
CA LYS A 136 8.00 8.88 25.38
C LYS A 136 7.59 10.29 25.77
N GLU A 137 6.39 10.72 25.40
CA GLU A 137 5.83 12.01 25.75
C GLU A 137 5.41 12.06 27.23
N GLU A 138 4.83 10.98 27.74
CA GLU A 138 4.46 10.82 29.14
C GLU A 138 5.71 10.73 30.05
N ALA A 139 6.78 10.07 29.60
CA ALA A 139 8.07 10.05 30.29
C ALA A 139 8.78 11.40 30.29
N ALA A 140 8.56 12.26 29.29
CA ALA A 140 9.16 13.59 29.20
C ALA A 140 8.38 14.68 29.96
N ALA A 141 7.12 14.45 30.31
CA ALA A 141 6.27 15.40 31.02
C ALA A 141 6.70 15.72 32.47
N PRO A 142 7.19 14.77 33.29
CA PRO A 142 7.62 15.08 34.65
C PRO A 142 8.89 15.96 34.72
N ALA A 143 9.81 15.83 33.73
CA ALA A 143 11.07 16.59 33.74
C ALA A 143 10.86 18.11 33.48
N LYS A 144 9.90 18.50 32.63
CA LYS A 144 9.58 19.90 32.36
C LYS A 144 8.89 20.61 33.51
N LYS A 145 8.11 19.89 34.34
CA LYS A 145 7.44 20.45 35.53
C LYS A 145 8.43 20.67 36.70
N ALA A 146 9.45 19.82 36.82
CA ALA A 146 10.49 19.98 37.86
C ALA A 146 11.41 21.18 37.56
N ALA A 147 11.83 21.36 36.28
CA ALA A 147 12.69 22.48 35.90
C ALA A 147 12.02 23.87 36.08
N LYS A 148 10.69 23.95 35.84
CA LYS A 148 9.94 25.22 36.02
C LYS A 148 9.71 25.58 37.49
N LYS A 149 9.69 24.61 38.41
CA LYS A 149 9.50 24.83 39.85
C LYS A 149 10.81 25.26 40.54
N THR A 150 11.99 24.87 40.03
CA THR A 150 13.28 25.30 40.53
C THR A 150 13.69 26.71 40.07
N ALA A 151 13.28 27.11 38.86
CA ALA A 151 13.51 28.45 38.37
C ALA A 151 12.71 29.55 39.13
N ALA A 152 11.40 29.23 39.42
CA ALA A 152 10.53 30.14 40.18
C ALA A 152 10.95 30.33 41.67
N LYS A 153 11.70 29.36 42.24
CA LYS A 153 12.15 29.44 43.65
C LYS A 153 13.46 30.18 43.80
N LYS A 154 14.15 30.47 42.70
CA LYS A 154 15.44 31.23 42.73
C LYS A 154 15.22 32.73 42.60
N GLU A 155 14.13 33.17 41.96
CA GLU A 155 13.81 34.61 41.82
C GLU A 155 13.19 35.25 43.07
N THR A 156 12.69 34.46 44.02
CA THR A 156 12.11 34.98 45.28
C THR A 156 13.07 35.04 46.46
N LYS A 157 14.39 34.81 46.22
CA LYS A 157 15.39 34.76 47.30
C LYS A 157 16.43 35.93 47.19
N ASP A 158 16.36 36.70 46.08
CA ASP A 158 17.26 37.87 45.84
C ASP A 158 16.47 39.18 45.73
N ALA A 159 15.34 39.31 46.47
CA ALA A 159 14.58 40.55 46.67
C ALA A 159 14.45 40.88 48.16
#